data_6deec777a904d1f9dc4f59745367cb33
#
_entry.id   6deec777a904d1f9dc4f59745367cb33
#
_cell.length_a   1.000
_cell.length_b   1.000
_cell.length_c   1.000
_cell.angle_alpha   90.00
_cell.angle_beta   90.00
_cell.angle_gamma   90.00
#
_symmetry.space_group_name_H-M   'P 1'
#
loop_
_entity.id
_entity.type
_entity.pdbx_description
1 polymer ?
#
loop_
_entity_poly.entity_id
_entity_poly.type
_entity_poly.pdbx_seq_one_letter_code
_entity_poly.pdbx_strand_id
1 'polypeptide(L)'
;MIQLYKNILPDDLVNDLMKYYESYEPIDYGNFTQVEIDTQHKLTNYLKDIVYKVTDHYFELHDKTNQHPEPFALEGFRIKRYEPNKGSFPWHTDAGNIQNCTRFLALLFYLNTSEAGTKFEKTYVPAEKGSVVIFPPMWMFPHEGEMPKKEPKFIMSTYLHFMGVDKSRQV
;
A
#
# COMPACT_ATOMS: atom_id res chain seq x y z
N MET A 1 -13.82 -7.01 -4.26
CA MET A 1 -12.37 -7.21 -4.37
C MET A 1 -11.54 -6.15 -3.63
N ILE A 2 -12.17 -5.24 -2.88
CA ILE A 2 -11.49 -4.46 -1.83
C ILE A 2 -11.57 -5.31 -0.57
N GLN A 3 -10.43 -5.66 0.02
CA GLN A 3 -10.37 -6.55 1.17
C GLN A 3 -9.53 -5.92 2.29
N LEU A 4 -10.11 -5.80 3.47
CA LEU A 4 -9.41 -5.37 4.69
C LEU A 4 -8.99 -6.60 5.50
N TYR A 5 -7.72 -6.67 5.86
CA TYR A 5 -7.16 -7.64 6.79
C TYR A 5 -6.69 -6.91 8.05
N LYS A 6 -7.15 -7.37 9.21
CA LYS A 6 -6.79 -6.78 10.51
C LYS A 6 -5.66 -7.56 11.18
N ASN A 7 -4.91 -6.89 12.05
CA ASN A 7 -3.82 -7.47 12.85
C ASN A 7 -2.74 -8.18 12.00
N ILE A 8 -2.39 -7.60 10.86
CA ILE A 8 -1.37 -8.13 9.95
C ILE A 8 0.03 -7.72 10.35
N LEU A 9 0.22 -6.44 10.76
CA LEU A 9 1.50 -5.98 11.28
C LEU A 9 1.49 -6.08 12.81
N PRO A 10 2.43 -6.83 13.42
CA PRO A 10 2.64 -6.81 14.86
C PRO A 10 3.04 -5.42 15.37
N ASP A 11 2.73 -5.13 16.63
CA ASP A 11 2.99 -3.81 17.22
C ASP A 11 4.48 -3.44 17.26
N ASP A 12 5.36 -4.40 17.51
CA ASP A 12 6.81 -4.21 17.49
C ASP A 12 7.31 -3.81 16.09
N LEU A 13 6.82 -4.47 15.04
CA LEU A 13 7.14 -4.13 13.66
C LEU A 13 6.64 -2.74 13.30
N VAL A 14 5.41 -2.39 13.70
CA VAL A 14 4.88 -1.03 13.48
C VAL A 14 5.75 0.01 14.19
N ASN A 15 6.16 -0.25 15.42
CA ASN A 15 7.05 0.64 16.16
C ASN A 15 8.42 0.80 15.48
N ASP A 16 8.97 -0.27 14.92
CA ASP A 16 10.23 -0.20 14.16
C ASP A 16 10.07 0.56 12.84
N LEU A 17 8.94 0.43 12.15
CA LEU A 17 8.63 1.22 10.96
C LEU A 17 8.50 2.72 11.27
N MET A 18 7.86 3.07 12.39
CA MET A 18 7.74 4.46 12.83
C MET A 18 9.12 5.05 13.18
N LYS A 19 9.97 4.32 13.92
CA LYS A 19 11.36 4.72 14.19
C LYS A 19 12.18 4.87 12.91
N TYR A 20 11.96 3.96 11.92
CA TYR A 20 12.62 4.07 10.62
C TYR A 20 12.25 5.39 9.95
N TYR A 21 10.95 5.72 9.89
CA TYR A 21 10.49 6.99 9.32
C TYR A 21 11.15 8.20 10.01
N GLU A 22 11.22 8.21 11.36
CA GLU A 22 11.81 9.29 12.15
C GLU A 22 13.34 9.42 12.00
N SER A 23 14.00 8.36 11.50
CA SER A 23 15.47 8.34 11.34
C SER A 23 15.96 8.94 10.03
N TYR A 24 15.05 9.30 9.13
CA TYR A 24 15.38 9.86 7.81
C TYR A 24 14.68 11.20 7.59
N GLU A 25 15.32 12.06 6.80
CA GLU A 25 14.69 13.29 6.31
C GLU A 25 13.63 12.94 5.26
N PRO A 26 12.34 13.20 5.52
CA PRO A 26 11.30 12.84 4.58
C PRO A 26 11.23 13.81 3.40
N ILE A 27 10.90 13.31 2.23
CA ILE A 27 10.59 14.11 1.05
C ILE A 27 9.19 14.70 1.21
N ASP A 28 9.05 16.03 1.07
CA ASP A 28 7.77 16.73 1.12
C ASP A 28 7.13 16.81 -0.28
N TYR A 29 5.95 16.21 -0.41
CA TYR A 29 5.11 16.25 -1.61
C TYR A 29 3.96 17.28 -1.51
N GLY A 30 3.96 18.12 -0.49
CA GLY A 30 2.92 19.13 -0.22
C GLY A 30 1.73 18.56 0.55
N ASN A 31 1.11 17.50 0.06
CA ASN A 31 -0.03 16.85 0.71
C ASN A 31 0.38 15.80 1.76
N PHE A 32 1.59 15.30 1.69
CA PHE A 32 2.18 14.33 2.62
C PHE A 32 3.70 14.39 2.55
N THR A 33 4.34 13.86 3.58
CA THR A 33 5.77 13.59 3.58
C THR A 33 6.02 12.09 3.44
N GLN A 34 7.14 11.69 2.82
CA GLN A 34 7.41 10.29 2.50
C GLN A 34 8.86 9.90 2.80
N VAL A 35 9.02 8.69 3.35
CA VAL A 35 10.31 7.98 3.45
C VAL A 35 10.19 6.65 2.74
N GLU A 36 11.14 6.32 1.86
CA GLU A 36 11.25 5.00 1.22
C GLU A 36 12.09 4.08 2.10
N ILE A 37 11.64 2.83 2.25
CA ILE A 37 12.43 1.82 2.98
C ILE A 37 13.48 1.25 2.03
N ASP A 38 14.74 1.33 2.44
CA ASP A 38 15.85 0.76 1.68
C ASP A 38 15.62 -0.73 1.42
N THR A 39 15.81 -1.14 0.18
CA THR A 39 15.59 -2.52 -0.28
C THR A 39 16.49 -3.55 0.42
N GLN A 40 17.64 -3.12 0.94
CA GLN A 40 18.59 -3.95 1.70
C GLN A 40 18.35 -3.92 3.21
N HIS A 41 17.45 -3.06 3.70
CA HIS A 41 17.16 -2.99 5.12
C HIS A 41 16.42 -4.24 5.60
N LYS A 42 16.73 -4.69 6.83
CA LYS A 42 16.12 -5.90 7.42
C LYS A 42 14.58 -5.87 7.43
N LEU A 43 13.97 -4.71 7.63
CA LEU A 43 12.51 -4.55 7.61
C LEU A 43 11.90 -4.97 6.27
N THR A 44 12.62 -4.74 5.16
CA THR A 44 12.14 -5.09 3.82
C THR A 44 11.89 -6.59 3.68
N ASN A 45 12.74 -7.44 4.25
CA ASN A 45 12.54 -8.90 4.19
C ASN A 45 11.32 -9.34 5.00
N TYR A 46 11.14 -8.80 6.23
CA TYR A 46 9.94 -9.08 7.03
C TYR A 46 8.66 -8.63 6.32
N LEU A 47 8.68 -7.45 5.70
CA LEU A 47 7.54 -6.91 4.96
C LEU A 47 7.22 -7.75 3.72
N LYS A 48 8.23 -8.23 2.99
CA LYS A 48 8.03 -9.15 1.86
C LYS A 48 7.30 -10.42 2.27
N ASP A 49 7.73 -11.05 3.36
CA ASP A 49 7.08 -12.27 3.87
C ASP A 49 5.62 -12.03 4.24
N ILE A 50 5.31 -10.88 4.85
CA ILE A 50 3.93 -10.49 5.17
C ILE A 50 3.13 -10.26 3.89
N VAL A 51 3.69 -9.51 2.94
CA VAL A 51 3.03 -9.22 1.65
C VAL A 51 2.68 -10.52 0.93
N TYR A 52 3.62 -11.44 0.78
CA TYR A 52 3.36 -12.71 0.10
C TYR A 52 2.24 -13.50 0.78
N LYS A 53 2.30 -13.68 2.10
CA LYS A 53 1.27 -14.42 2.85
C LYS A 53 -0.13 -13.80 2.71
N VAL A 54 -0.25 -12.49 2.83
CA VAL A 54 -1.56 -11.84 2.73
C VAL A 54 -2.07 -11.79 1.30
N THR A 55 -1.17 -11.72 0.32
CA THR A 55 -1.49 -11.76 -1.11
C THR A 55 -1.95 -13.14 -1.55
N ASP A 56 -1.29 -14.21 -1.11
CA ASP A 56 -1.73 -15.59 -1.37
C ASP A 56 -3.16 -15.80 -0.87
N HIS A 57 -3.45 -15.39 0.36
CA HIS A 57 -4.81 -15.49 0.90
C HIS A 57 -5.82 -14.62 0.13
N TYR A 58 -5.40 -13.43 -0.35
CA TYR A 58 -6.24 -12.60 -1.22
C TYR A 58 -6.58 -13.30 -2.53
N PHE A 59 -5.62 -13.95 -3.18
CA PHE A 59 -5.86 -14.72 -4.41
C PHE A 59 -6.75 -15.94 -4.16
N GLU A 60 -6.53 -16.69 -3.09
CA GLU A 60 -7.42 -17.81 -2.70
C GLU A 60 -8.88 -17.38 -2.59
N LEU A 61 -9.15 -16.19 -2.06
CA LEU A 61 -10.51 -15.66 -1.90
C LEU A 61 -11.10 -15.12 -3.21
N HIS A 62 -10.29 -14.52 -4.07
CA HIS A 62 -10.79 -13.69 -5.17
C HIS A 62 -10.46 -14.20 -6.57
N ASP A 63 -9.40 -14.98 -6.75
CA ASP A 63 -9.03 -15.57 -8.03
C ASP A 63 -9.67 -16.96 -8.21
N LYS A 64 -10.88 -16.96 -8.74
CA LYS A 64 -11.65 -18.21 -8.97
C LYS A 64 -11.08 -19.09 -10.09
N THR A 65 -10.21 -18.56 -10.91
CA THR A 65 -9.63 -19.25 -12.06
C THR A 65 -8.20 -19.72 -11.82
N ASN A 66 -7.60 -19.29 -10.71
CA ASN A 66 -6.18 -19.48 -10.39
C ASN A 66 -5.27 -18.97 -11.52
N GLN A 67 -5.59 -17.78 -12.04
CA GLN A 67 -4.91 -17.14 -13.16
C GLN A 67 -4.35 -15.75 -12.78
N HIS A 68 -4.10 -15.51 -11.49
CA HIS A 68 -3.42 -14.29 -11.06
C HIS A 68 -2.01 -14.20 -11.69
N PRO A 69 -1.48 -13.00 -11.87
CA PRO A 69 -0.17 -12.82 -12.49
C PRO A 69 0.95 -13.51 -11.69
N GLU A 70 1.65 -14.43 -12.35
CA GLU A 70 2.86 -15.06 -11.81
C GLU A 70 3.89 -15.25 -12.94
N PRO A 71 5.18 -14.95 -12.69
CA PRO A 71 5.70 -14.25 -11.52
C PRO A 71 5.29 -12.77 -11.51
N PHE A 72 5.34 -12.13 -10.35
CA PHE A 72 5.14 -10.70 -10.19
C PHE A 72 6.34 -10.03 -9.52
N ALA A 73 6.48 -8.71 -9.72
CA ALA A 73 7.46 -7.89 -9.02
C ALA A 73 6.79 -7.13 -7.88
N LEU A 74 7.51 -6.99 -6.77
CA LEU A 74 7.10 -6.18 -5.63
C LEU A 74 7.79 -4.82 -5.69
N GLU A 75 7.01 -3.74 -5.65
CA GLU A 75 7.51 -2.38 -5.57
C GLU A 75 8.06 -2.07 -4.16
N GLY A 76 8.98 -1.10 -4.06
CA GLY A 76 9.53 -0.68 -2.78
C GLY A 76 8.47 -0.15 -1.81
N PHE A 77 8.73 -0.29 -0.51
CA PHE A 77 7.83 0.18 0.54
C PHE A 77 8.02 1.69 0.79
N ARG A 78 6.92 2.43 0.89
CA ARG A 78 6.92 3.88 1.16
C ARG A 78 6.05 4.18 2.37
N ILE A 79 6.66 4.77 3.40
CA ILE A 79 5.92 5.28 4.55
C ILE A 79 5.55 6.73 4.27
N LYS A 80 4.28 7.06 4.39
CA LYS A 80 3.71 8.39 4.19
C LYS A 80 3.08 8.91 5.46
N ARG A 81 3.31 10.18 5.76
CA ARG A 81 2.71 10.90 6.86
C ARG A 81 1.83 12.02 6.34
N TYR A 82 0.60 12.06 6.80
CA TYR A 82 -0.39 13.11 6.51
C TYR A 82 -0.62 13.94 7.77
N GLU A 83 -0.38 15.24 7.67
CA GLU A 83 -0.57 16.17 8.78
C GLU A 83 -2.05 16.50 9.01
N PRO A 84 -2.46 16.70 10.28
CA PRO A 84 -3.82 17.12 10.58
C PRO A 84 -4.19 18.44 9.89
N ASN A 85 -5.41 18.48 9.34
CA ASN A 85 -5.97 19.64 8.67
C ASN A 85 -5.15 20.16 7.46
N LYS A 86 -4.19 19.38 6.95
CA LYS A 86 -3.32 19.76 5.84
C LYS A 86 -3.20 18.64 4.81
N GLY A 87 -2.93 17.42 5.25
CA GLY A 87 -2.55 16.31 4.38
C GLY A 87 -3.74 15.44 3.97
N SER A 88 -3.95 15.27 2.67
CA SER A 88 -4.90 14.30 2.11
C SER A 88 -4.36 13.76 0.79
N PHE A 89 -4.91 12.64 0.36
CA PHE A 89 -4.67 12.17 -1.00
C PHE A 89 -6.00 12.22 -1.76
N PRO A 90 -6.17 13.20 -2.69
CA PRO A 90 -7.44 13.39 -3.38
C PRO A 90 -7.84 12.18 -4.22
N TRP A 91 -9.06 12.14 -4.71
CA TRP A 91 -9.56 11.07 -5.59
C TRP A 91 -8.58 10.78 -6.74
N HIS A 92 -8.13 9.54 -6.83
CA HIS A 92 -7.17 9.08 -7.82
C HIS A 92 -7.27 7.57 -8.05
N THR A 93 -6.49 7.10 -9.01
CA THR A 93 -6.17 5.68 -9.22
C THR A 93 -4.66 5.52 -9.29
N ASP A 94 -4.11 4.47 -8.70
CA ASP A 94 -2.66 4.28 -8.62
C ASP A 94 -2.04 3.76 -9.92
N ALA A 95 -2.85 3.17 -10.82
CA ALA A 95 -2.43 2.63 -12.13
C ALA A 95 -3.04 3.44 -13.27
N GLY A 96 -2.93 4.78 -13.21
CA GLY A 96 -3.59 5.71 -14.13
C GLY A 96 -2.74 6.21 -15.31
N ASN A 97 -1.47 5.86 -15.41
CA ASN A 97 -0.57 6.33 -16.46
C ASN A 97 0.46 5.26 -16.85
N ILE A 98 1.26 5.55 -17.88
CA ILE A 98 2.21 4.57 -18.45
C ILE A 98 3.32 4.16 -17.47
N GLN A 99 3.69 5.00 -16.51
CA GLN A 99 4.74 4.70 -15.55
C GLN A 99 4.30 3.68 -14.49
N ASN A 100 3.00 3.61 -14.23
CA ASN A 100 2.42 2.75 -13.18
C ASN A 100 1.33 1.78 -13.69
N CYS A 101 1.11 1.69 -15.01
CA CYS A 101 0.08 0.84 -15.60
C CYS A 101 0.32 -0.67 -15.37
N THR A 102 1.52 -1.08 -14.98
CA THR A 102 1.84 -2.47 -14.64
C THR A 102 1.43 -2.87 -13.23
N ARG A 103 1.03 -1.92 -12.38
CA ARG A 103 0.48 -2.20 -11.04
C ARG A 103 -0.86 -2.92 -11.18
N PHE A 104 -0.97 -4.13 -10.64
CA PHE A 104 -2.24 -4.87 -10.68
C PHE A 104 -2.86 -5.07 -9.30
N LEU A 105 -2.07 -4.95 -8.21
CA LEU A 105 -2.55 -5.05 -6.84
C LEU A 105 -1.87 -4.00 -5.96
N ALA A 106 -2.65 -3.26 -5.20
CA ALA A 106 -2.19 -2.29 -4.20
C ALA A 106 -2.36 -2.87 -2.80
N LEU A 107 -1.36 -2.64 -1.94
CA LEU A 107 -1.39 -2.94 -0.51
C LEU A 107 -1.13 -1.65 0.26
N LEU A 108 -2.09 -1.25 1.06
CA LEU A 108 -2.03 -0.06 1.89
C LEU A 108 -2.13 -0.44 3.36
N PHE A 109 -1.02 -0.35 4.07
CA PHE A 109 -0.93 -0.66 5.51
C PHE A 109 -1.16 0.59 6.34
N TYR A 110 -1.94 0.47 7.42
CA TYR A 110 -2.14 1.56 8.38
C TYR A 110 -1.19 1.36 9.58
N LEU A 111 -0.30 2.33 9.79
CA LEU A 111 0.70 2.25 10.85
C LEU A 111 0.20 2.83 12.18
N ASN A 112 -0.87 3.61 12.14
CA ASN A 112 -1.59 4.06 13.34
C ASN A 112 -3.10 4.04 13.08
N THR A 113 -3.88 4.06 14.16
CA THR A 113 -5.32 4.27 14.07
C THR A 113 -5.60 5.75 13.87
N SER A 114 -6.45 6.07 12.89
CA SER A 114 -6.88 7.43 12.58
C SER A 114 -8.37 7.46 12.29
N GLU A 115 -9.02 8.57 12.58
CA GLU A 115 -10.40 8.81 12.17
C GLU A 115 -10.55 8.99 10.66
N ALA A 116 -9.44 9.26 9.97
CA ALA A 116 -9.39 9.47 8.53
C ALA A 116 -8.93 8.18 7.82
N GLY A 117 -9.85 7.48 7.21
CA GLY A 117 -9.59 6.23 6.50
C GLY A 117 -9.26 6.40 5.03
N THR A 118 -9.58 5.34 4.26
CA THR A 118 -9.53 5.34 2.80
C THR A 118 -10.94 5.14 2.26
N LYS A 119 -11.38 6.08 1.44
CA LYS A 119 -12.72 6.08 0.86
C LYS A 119 -12.65 5.61 -0.58
N PHE A 120 -13.48 4.65 -0.91
CA PHE A 120 -13.76 4.18 -2.26
C PHE A 120 -15.17 4.62 -2.67
N GLU A 121 -15.52 4.50 -3.94
CA GLU A 121 -16.84 4.91 -4.43
C GLU A 121 -18.01 4.29 -3.63
N LYS A 122 -17.91 3.01 -3.28
CA LYS A 122 -18.99 2.25 -2.61
C LYS A 122 -18.58 1.66 -1.25
N THR A 123 -17.36 1.94 -0.80
CA THR A 123 -16.82 1.30 0.42
C THR A 123 -15.92 2.29 1.15
N TYR A 124 -16.00 2.26 2.47
CA TYR A 124 -15.10 2.96 3.36
C TYR A 124 -14.24 1.97 4.14
N VAL A 125 -12.95 2.21 4.18
CA VAL A 125 -12.00 1.40 4.94
C VAL A 125 -11.43 2.23 6.08
N PRO A 126 -11.72 1.87 7.35
CA PRO A 126 -11.17 2.58 8.50
C PRO A 126 -9.67 2.38 8.60
N ALA A 127 -8.95 3.42 9.04
CA ALA A 127 -7.53 3.32 9.35
C ALA A 127 -7.34 2.73 10.75
N GLU A 128 -7.17 1.42 10.82
CA GLU A 128 -6.89 0.69 12.06
C GLU A 128 -5.41 0.25 12.08
N LYS A 129 -4.67 0.59 13.14
CA LYS A 129 -3.26 0.21 13.30
C LYS A 129 -3.03 -1.28 13.03
N GLY A 130 -2.01 -1.60 12.25
CA GLY A 130 -1.63 -2.97 11.94
C GLY A 130 -2.48 -3.67 10.88
N SER A 131 -3.49 -2.99 10.33
CA SER A 131 -4.31 -3.54 9.24
C SER A 131 -3.73 -3.22 7.87
N VAL A 132 -4.15 -3.97 6.86
CA VAL A 132 -3.85 -3.73 5.44
C VAL A 132 -5.12 -3.83 4.61
N VAL A 133 -5.33 -2.87 3.72
CA VAL A 133 -6.33 -2.98 2.66
C VAL A 133 -5.65 -3.37 1.36
N ILE A 134 -6.21 -4.35 0.66
CA ILE A 134 -5.74 -4.86 -0.63
C ILE A 134 -6.83 -4.63 -1.67
N PHE A 135 -6.45 -4.08 -2.82
CA PHE A 135 -7.38 -3.79 -3.91
C PHE A 135 -6.67 -3.64 -5.25
N PRO A 136 -7.35 -3.89 -6.38
CA PRO A 136 -6.81 -3.55 -7.70
C PRO A 136 -6.70 -2.04 -7.87
N PRO A 137 -5.53 -1.48 -8.24
CA PRO A 137 -5.30 -0.03 -8.26
C PRO A 137 -5.78 0.67 -9.52
N MET A 138 -6.66 0.03 -10.30
CA MET A 138 -7.11 0.47 -11.63
C MET A 138 -8.25 1.49 -11.55
N TRP A 139 -8.61 2.07 -12.70
CA TRP A 139 -9.67 3.07 -12.86
C TRP A 139 -11.05 2.68 -12.29
N MET A 140 -11.32 1.37 -12.14
CA MET A 140 -12.55 0.85 -11.52
C MET A 140 -12.57 0.95 -9.99
N PHE A 141 -11.44 1.25 -9.37
CA PHE A 141 -11.28 1.39 -7.92
C PHE A 141 -10.69 2.75 -7.54
N PRO A 142 -11.32 3.86 -7.99
CA PRO A 142 -10.89 5.17 -7.54
C PRO A 142 -11.04 5.29 -6.03
N HIS A 143 -10.11 5.98 -5.40
CA HIS A 143 -10.12 6.15 -3.96
C HIS A 143 -9.46 7.46 -3.53
N GLU A 144 -9.75 7.85 -2.29
CA GLU A 144 -9.11 8.99 -1.64
C GLU A 144 -8.64 8.61 -0.23
N GLY A 145 -7.51 9.16 0.16
CA GLY A 145 -7.05 9.15 1.55
C GLY A 145 -7.58 10.38 2.26
N GLU A 146 -8.52 10.19 3.20
CA GLU A 146 -9.10 11.32 3.92
C GLU A 146 -8.05 12.07 4.74
N MET A 147 -8.30 13.37 4.91
CA MET A 147 -7.47 14.25 5.73
C MET A 147 -7.73 14.02 7.23
N PRO A 148 -6.70 13.67 8.01
CA PRO A 148 -6.84 13.58 9.45
C PRO A 148 -7.09 14.96 10.06
N LYS A 149 -7.81 15.00 11.20
CA LYS A 149 -8.15 16.26 11.89
C LYS A 149 -7.47 16.40 13.26
N LYS A 150 -7.17 15.28 13.90
CA LYS A 150 -6.66 15.25 15.27
C LYS A 150 -5.16 14.97 15.33
N GLU A 151 -4.76 13.81 14.84
CA GLU A 151 -3.39 13.32 14.88
C GLU A 151 -2.88 12.97 13.49
N PRO A 152 -1.57 13.02 13.24
CA PRO A 152 -1.03 12.61 11.96
C PRO A 152 -1.44 11.18 11.60
N LYS A 153 -1.80 10.95 10.34
CA LYS A 153 -2.05 9.61 9.81
C LYS A 153 -0.80 9.09 9.13
N PHE A 154 -0.41 7.86 9.48
CA PHE A 154 0.70 7.16 8.86
C PHE A 154 0.22 5.93 8.10
N ILE A 155 0.63 5.83 6.86
CA ILE A 155 0.39 4.65 6.03
C ILE A 155 1.71 4.17 5.43
N MET A 156 1.74 2.89 5.06
CA MET A 156 2.80 2.35 4.22
C MET A 156 2.17 1.71 2.98
N SER A 157 2.68 2.03 1.80
CA SER A 157 2.17 1.51 0.54
C SER A 157 3.22 0.71 -0.23
N THR A 158 2.75 -0.33 -0.91
CA THR A 158 3.49 -1.07 -1.93
C THR A 158 2.53 -1.62 -2.97
N TYR A 159 3.07 -2.09 -4.10
CA TYR A 159 2.27 -2.58 -5.22
C TYR A 159 2.90 -3.85 -5.81
N LEU A 160 2.04 -4.72 -6.33
CA LEU A 160 2.48 -5.81 -7.18
C LEU A 160 2.35 -5.41 -8.64
N HIS A 161 3.38 -5.74 -9.42
CA HIS A 161 3.48 -5.42 -10.83
C HIS A 161 3.46 -6.66 -11.70
N PHE A 162 2.80 -6.57 -12.85
CA PHE A 162 3.06 -7.51 -13.95
C PHE A 162 4.54 -7.45 -14.33
N MET A 163 5.17 -8.59 -14.42
CA MET A 163 6.50 -8.67 -15.00
C MET A 163 6.40 -8.61 -16.52
N GLY A 164 7.23 -7.77 -17.14
CA GLY A 164 7.33 -7.71 -18.60
C GLY A 164 7.79 -9.06 -19.16
N VAL A 165 7.01 -9.62 -20.09
CA VAL A 165 7.47 -10.77 -20.87
C VAL A 165 8.46 -10.25 -21.91
N ASP A 166 9.65 -10.83 -21.96
CA ASP A 166 10.58 -10.58 -23.05
C ASP A 166 9.98 -11.12 -24.36
N LYS A 167 9.37 -10.20 -25.12
CA LYS A 167 8.74 -10.54 -26.40
C LYS A 167 9.71 -11.07 -27.45
N SER A 168 11.04 -10.98 -27.23
CA SER A 168 12.04 -11.55 -28.13
C SER A 168 12.07 -13.07 -28.11
N ARG A 169 11.39 -13.71 -27.14
CA ARG A 169 11.31 -15.16 -26.99
C ARG A 169 9.95 -15.77 -27.43
N GLN A 170 9.04 -14.95 -27.94
CA GLN A 170 7.79 -15.44 -28.55
C GLN A 170 8.05 -15.68 -30.05
N VAL A 171 8.42 -16.89 -30.41
CA VAL A 171 8.39 -17.41 -31.76
C VAL A 171 7.18 -18.33 -31.91
#